data_a01894a21fec6ff3a1b785b5bd1b9768
#
_entry.id   a01894a21fec6ff3a1b785b5bd1b9768
#
_cell.length_a   1.000
_cell.length_b   1.000
_cell.length_c   1.000
_cell.angle_alpha   90.00
_cell.angle_beta   90.00
_cell.angle_gamma   90.00
#
_symmetry.space_group_name_H-M   'P 1'
#
loop_
_entity.id
_entity.type
_entity.pdbx_description
1 polymer ?
#
loop_
_entity_poly.entity_id
_entity_poly.type
_entity_poly.pdbx_seq_one_letter_code
_entity_poly.pdbx_strand_id
1 'polypeptide(L)'
;VRQGKYFIAVGDNANGANLVGIPSTMVKVIAYVLCGIFAAIAGIVYGTRVGFIQPSTGNGYEMTAIAACVLGGLSLTGGVGSILGSAIGAIIISSISRLLVFIGLSSDYNDAITGVVLIAIVVFDAVSQKKKVTKTRRERLLARTAALEGGKAE
;
A
#
# COMPACT_ATOMS: atom_id res chain seq x y z
N VAL A 1 -2.88 -8.83 17.11
CA VAL A 1 -2.39 -10.23 17.06
C VAL A 1 -0.89 -10.19 16.82
N ARG A 2 -0.09 -10.99 17.56
CA ARG A 2 1.39 -10.99 17.52
C ARG A 2 1.93 -11.26 16.12
N GLN A 3 1.29 -12.15 15.38
CA GLN A 3 1.68 -12.51 14.01
C GLN A 3 1.48 -11.36 13.01
N GLY A 4 0.45 -10.54 13.17
CA GLY A 4 0.24 -9.37 12.30
C GLY A 4 1.37 -8.34 12.37
N LYS A 5 2.05 -8.23 13.50
CA LYS A 5 3.21 -7.33 13.66
C LYS A 5 4.42 -7.78 12.85
N TYR A 6 4.54 -9.09 12.54
CA TYR A 6 5.64 -9.60 11.71
C TYR A 6 5.58 -9.09 10.27
N PHE A 7 4.36 -8.97 9.70
CA PHE A 7 4.19 -8.39 8.36
C PHE A 7 4.66 -6.92 8.31
N ILE A 8 4.35 -6.15 9.34
CA ILE A 8 4.79 -4.75 9.44
C ILE A 8 6.31 -4.67 9.61
N ALA A 9 6.88 -5.47 10.51
CA ALA A 9 8.32 -5.48 10.78
C ALA A 9 9.14 -5.90 9.55
N VAL A 10 8.70 -6.96 8.84
CA VAL A 10 9.36 -7.42 7.60
C VAL A 10 9.16 -6.42 6.47
N GLY A 11 8.01 -5.73 6.41
CA GLY A 11 7.74 -4.67 5.43
C GLY A 11 8.61 -3.43 5.65
N ASP A 12 8.89 -3.07 6.90
CA ASP A 12 9.73 -1.92 7.24
C ASP A 12 11.22 -2.21 6.97
N ASN A 13 11.73 -3.32 7.49
CA ASN A 13 13.12 -3.74 7.26
C ASN A 13 13.27 -5.26 7.38
N ALA A 14 13.32 -5.95 6.25
CA ALA A 14 13.44 -7.41 6.20
C ALA A 14 14.77 -7.91 6.80
N ASN A 15 15.88 -7.18 6.63
CA ASN A 15 17.18 -7.55 7.19
C ASN A 15 17.17 -7.36 8.71
N GLY A 16 16.65 -6.25 9.20
CA GLY A 16 16.49 -6.00 10.63
C GLY A 16 15.57 -7.02 11.30
N ALA A 17 14.49 -7.44 10.63
CA ALA A 17 13.58 -8.48 11.12
C ALA A 17 14.29 -9.83 11.27
N ASN A 18 15.15 -10.20 10.31
CA ASN A 18 15.95 -11.43 10.40
C ASN A 18 16.92 -11.42 11.60
N LEU A 19 17.53 -10.27 11.91
CA LEU A 19 18.46 -10.15 13.04
C LEU A 19 17.79 -10.37 14.40
N VAL A 20 16.50 -10.07 14.51
CA VAL A 20 15.70 -10.33 15.73
C VAL A 20 14.96 -11.68 15.69
N GLY A 21 15.33 -12.57 14.77
CA GLY A 21 14.81 -13.95 14.70
C GLY A 21 13.46 -14.08 13.99
N ILE A 22 12.99 -13.07 13.26
CA ILE A 22 11.75 -13.17 12.46
C ILE A 22 12.11 -13.74 11.08
N PRO A 23 11.56 -14.91 10.68
CA PRO A 23 11.86 -15.52 9.38
C PRO A 23 11.20 -14.73 8.25
N SER A 24 11.88 -13.72 7.71
CA SER A 24 11.31 -12.81 6.71
C SER A 24 10.84 -13.51 5.44
N THR A 25 11.53 -14.57 5.02
CA THR A 25 11.13 -15.37 3.85
C THR A 25 9.78 -16.05 4.06
N MET A 26 9.58 -16.68 5.21
CA MET A 26 8.33 -17.38 5.54
C MET A 26 7.16 -16.38 5.64
N VAL A 27 7.39 -15.21 6.24
CA VAL A 27 6.38 -14.13 6.32
C VAL A 27 5.97 -13.66 4.94
N LYS A 28 6.92 -13.48 4.01
CA LYS A 28 6.63 -13.12 2.62
C LYS A 28 5.83 -14.19 1.90
N VAL A 29 6.21 -15.47 2.03
CA VAL A 29 5.47 -16.57 1.42
C VAL A 29 4.01 -16.59 1.92
N ILE A 30 3.79 -16.48 3.22
CA ILE A 30 2.44 -16.42 3.79
C ILE A 30 1.65 -15.23 3.23
N ALA A 31 2.28 -14.05 3.09
CA ALA A 31 1.64 -12.87 2.50
C ALA A 31 1.17 -13.12 1.07
N TYR A 32 2.03 -13.73 0.23
CA TYR A 32 1.67 -14.08 -1.16
C TYR A 32 0.56 -15.13 -1.23
N VAL A 33 0.61 -16.16 -0.38
CA VAL A 33 -0.44 -17.18 -0.30
C VAL A 33 -1.79 -16.55 0.08
N LEU A 34 -1.82 -15.70 1.10
CA LEU A 34 -3.03 -14.99 1.49
C LEU A 34 -3.56 -14.08 0.36
N CYS A 35 -2.67 -13.35 -0.32
CA CYS A 35 -3.03 -12.54 -1.47
C CYS A 35 -3.67 -13.39 -2.57
N GLY A 36 -3.08 -14.55 -2.91
CA GLY A 36 -3.63 -15.48 -3.89
C GLY A 36 -5.01 -16.02 -3.51
N ILE A 37 -5.22 -16.38 -2.25
CA ILE A 37 -6.52 -16.85 -1.74
C ILE A 37 -7.58 -15.76 -1.91
N PHE A 38 -7.29 -14.53 -1.47
CA PHE A 38 -8.26 -13.42 -1.61
C PHE A 38 -8.51 -13.06 -3.07
N ALA A 39 -7.48 -13.11 -3.93
CA ALA A 39 -7.64 -12.90 -5.37
C ALA A 39 -8.55 -13.96 -6.01
N ALA A 40 -8.39 -15.24 -5.63
CA ALA A 40 -9.26 -16.32 -6.11
C ALA A 40 -10.72 -16.12 -5.68
N ILE A 41 -10.95 -15.76 -4.42
CA ILE A 41 -12.31 -15.45 -3.92
C ILE A 41 -12.91 -14.27 -4.70
N ALA A 42 -12.14 -13.20 -4.91
CA ALA A 42 -12.57 -12.03 -5.67
C ALA A 42 -12.91 -12.40 -7.12
N GLY A 43 -12.09 -13.26 -7.75
CA GLY A 43 -12.34 -13.77 -9.12
C GLY A 43 -13.63 -14.57 -9.22
N ILE A 44 -13.92 -15.44 -8.26
CA ILE A 44 -15.19 -16.20 -8.21
C ILE A 44 -16.38 -15.25 -8.09
N VAL A 45 -16.34 -14.30 -7.15
CA VAL A 45 -17.42 -13.33 -6.94
C VAL A 45 -17.62 -12.45 -8.17
N TYR A 46 -16.53 -12.05 -8.82
CA TYR A 46 -16.60 -11.28 -10.07
C TYR A 46 -17.24 -12.10 -11.19
N GLY A 47 -16.79 -13.36 -11.37
CA GLY A 47 -17.33 -14.26 -12.40
C GLY A 47 -18.82 -14.52 -12.26
N THR A 48 -19.32 -14.72 -11.05
CA THR A 48 -20.75 -14.92 -10.79
C THR A 48 -21.57 -13.68 -11.10
N ARG A 49 -20.97 -12.50 -10.96
CA ARG A 49 -21.67 -11.22 -11.24
C ARG A 49 -21.75 -10.89 -12.73
N VAL A 50 -20.69 -11.17 -13.49
CA VAL A 50 -20.59 -10.80 -14.92
C VAL A 50 -21.23 -11.86 -15.81
N GLY A 51 -21.26 -13.12 -15.38
CA GLY A 51 -21.87 -14.25 -16.08
C GLY A 51 -21.09 -14.72 -17.33
N PHE A 52 -20.26 -13.88 -17.92
CA PHE A 52 -19.43 -14.20 -19.08
C PHE A 52 -18.01 -13.65 -18.87
N ILE A 53 -17.01 -14.52 -18.93
CA ILE A 53 -15.60 -14.17 -18.72
C ILE A 53 -14.85 -14.37 -20.02
N GLN A 54 -14.18 -13.30 -20.47
CA GLN A 54 -13.25 -13.34 -21.61
C GLN A 54 -11.81 -13.53 -21.10
N PRO A 55 -10.88 -14.02 -21.92
CA PRO A 55 -9.47 -14.15 -21.55
C PRO A 55 -8.80 -12.82 -21.12
N SER A 56 -9.30 -11.68 -21.59
CA SER A 56 -8.83 -10.34 -21.23
C SER A 56 -9.52 -9.75 -20.02
N THR A 57 -10.52 -10.44 -19.45
CA THR A 57 -11.24 -9.97 -18.26
C THR A 57 -10.30 -9.89 -17.07
N GLY A 58 -10.23 -8.72 -16.46
CA GLY A 58 -9.35 -8.48 -15.30
C GLY A 58 -8.00 -7.87 -15.62
N ASN A 59 -7.64 -7.69 -16.90
CA ASN A 59 -6.44 -6.93 -17.25
C ASN A 59 -6.52 -5.51 -16.66
N GLY A 60 -5.41 -5.07 -16.02
CA GLY A 60 -5.34 -3.76 -15.38
C GLY A 60 -5.90 -3.69 -13.96
N TYR A 61 -6.59 -4.73 -13.47
CA TYR A 61 -7.13 -4.76 -12.11
C TYR A 61 -6.03 -4.76 -11.05
N GLU A 62 -4.86 -5.30 -11.36
CA GLU A 62 -3.69 -5.25 -10.50
C GLU A 62 -3.26 -3.80 -10.22
N MET A 63 -3.23 -2.95 -11.24
CA MET A 63 -2.89 -1.53 -11.09
C MET A 63 -3.95 -0.77 -10.31
N THR A 64 -5.22 -1.05 -10.57
CA THR A 64 -6.35 -0.49 -9.84
C THR A 64 -6.32 -0.88 -8.35
N ALA A 65 -5.98 -2.13 -8.05
CA ALA A 65 -5.86 -2.61 -6.67
C ALA A 65 -4.69 -1.94 -5.93
N ILE A 66 -3.54 -1.77 -6.60
CA ILE A 66 -2.40 -1.04 -6.04
C ILE A 66 -2.77 0.42 -5.78
N ALA A 67 -3.40 1.09 -6.75
CA ALA A 67 -3.87 2.47 -6.60
C ALA A 67 -4.83 2.62 -5.40
N ALA A 68 -5.78 1.69 -5.26
CA ALA A 68 -6.72 1.67 -4.14
C ALA A 68 -6.01 1.51 -2.78
N CYS A 69 -5.02 0.63 -2.70
CA CYS A 69 -4.24 0.41 -1.49
C CYS A 69 -3.43 1.66 -1.11
N VAL A 70 -2.76 2.29 -2.08
CA VAL A 70 -1.93 3.48 -1.85
C VAL A 70 -2.80 4.69 -1.51
N LEU A 71 -3.93 4.87 -2.20
CA LEU A 71 -4.93 5.89 -1.86
C LEU A 71 -5.45 5.71 -0.42
N GLY A 72 -5.61 4.46 0.02
CA GLY A 72 -5.97 4.11 1.38
C GLY A 72 -4.87 4.33 2.42
N GLY A 73 -3.70 4.85 2.02
CA GLY A 73 -2.57 5.17 2.90
C GLY A 73 -1.64 3.99 3.19
N LEU A 74 -1.63 2.97 2.32
CA LEU A 74 -0.65 1.88 2.37
C LEU A 74 0.63 2.36 1.70
N SER A 75 1.75 2.26 2.40
CA SER A 75 3.05 2.67 1.85
C SER A 75 3.60 1.63 0.88
N LEU A 76 4.04 2.07 -0.30
CA LEU A 76 4.72 1.23 -1.29
C LEU A 76 6.09 0.72 -0.80
N THR A 77 6.73 1.45 0.12
CA THR A 77 8.01 1.03 0.71
C THR A 77 7.84 -0.02 1.81
N GLY A 78 6.60 -0.25 2.25
CA GLY A 78 6.27 -1.20 3.31
C GLY A 78 6.25 -0.60 4.71
N GLY A 79 5.97 -1.44 5.71
CA GLY A 79 6.02 -1.10 7.13
C GLY A 79 4.87 -0.26 7.67
N VAL A 80 4.18 0.50 6.83
CA VAL A 80 3.10 1.42 7.24
C VAL A 80 1.86 1.22 6.39
N GLY A 81 0.70 1.14 7.01
CA GLY A 81 -0.57 1.06 6.32
C GLY A 81 -1.72 0.65 7.22
N SER A 82 -2.95 0.80 6.71
CA SER A 82 -4.18 0.42 7.39
C SER A 82 -5.09 -0.36 6.46
N ILE A 83 -5.56 -1.52 6.94
CA ILE A 83 -6.52 -2.35 6.19
C ILE A 83 -7.83 -1.59 5.95
N LEU A 84 -8.31 -0.86 6.95
CA LEU A 84 -9.52 -0.04 6.82
C LEU A 84 -9.32 1.09 5.80
N GLY A 85 -8.12 1.72 5.81
CA GLY A 85 -7.76 2.71 4.80
C GLY A 85 -7.80 2.14 3.39
N SER A 86 -7.21 0.97 3.16
CA SER A 86 -7.23 0.30 1.84
C SER A 86 -8.65 -0.05 1.39
N ALA A 87 -9.53 -0.47 2.30
CA ALA A 87 -10.93 -0.72 1.98
C ALA A 87 -11.66 0.56 1.53
N ILE A 88 -11.44 1.67 2.22
CA ILE A 88 -11.98 2.99 1.83
C ILE A 88 -11.41 3.42 0.47
N GLY A 89 -10.10 3.26 0.26
CA GLY A 89 -9.44 3.55 -1.01
C GLY A 89 -10.04 2.75 -2.17
N ALA A 90 -10.35 1.46 -1.96
CA ALA A 90 -11.00 0.62 -2.96
C ALA A 90 -12.40 1.12 -3.32
N ILE A 91 -13.18 1.56 -2.33
CA ILE A 91 -14.52 2.15 -2.56
C ILE A 91 -14.39 3.43 -3.38
N ILE A 92 -13.44 4.30 -3.06
CA ILE A 92 -13.22 5.57 -3.76
C ILE A 92 -12.83 5.31 -5.23
N ILE A 93 -11.84 4.47 -5.50
CA ILE A 93 -11.40 4.14 -6.86
C ILE A 93 -12.55 3.52 -7.66
N SER A 94 -13.28 2.57 -7.07
CA SER A 94 -14.44 1.95 -7.74
C SER A 94 -15.56 2.95 -8.04
N SER A 95 -15.76 3.93 -7.17
CA SER A 95 -16.76 4.99 -7.37
C SER A 95 -16.35 5.94 -8.50
N ILE A 96 -15.08 6.31 -8.57
CA ILE A 96 -14.53 7.14 -9.67
C ILE A 96 -14.74 6.42 -11.00
N SER A 97 -14.35 5.15 -11.10
CA SER A 97 -14.51 4.36 -12.33
C SER A 97 -15.97 4.29 -12.80
N ARG A 98 -16.92 4.12 -11.87
CA ARG A 98 -18.35 4.11 -12.19
C ARG A 98 -18.87 5.46 -12.64
N LEU A 99 -18.43 6.55 -12.03
CA LEU A 99 -18.78 7.91 -12.43
C LEU A 99 -18.32 8.22 -13.85
N LEU A 100 -17.12 7.80 -14.23
CA LEU A 100 -16.58 7.99 -15.58
C LEU A 100 -17.43 7.28 -16.64
N VAL A 101 -17.83 6.04 -16.38
CA VAL A 101 -18.73 5.29 -17.25
C VAL A 101 -20.12 5.96 -17.33
N PHE A 102 -20.62 6.50 -16.23
CA PHE A 102 -21.92 7.19 -16.18
C PHE A 102 -21.93 8.49 -17.02
N ILE A 103 -20.80 9.19 -17.11
CA ILE A 103 -20.62 10.39 -17.95
C ILE A 103 -20.51 10.03 -19.44
N GLY A 104 -20.45 8.73 -19.79
CA GLY A 104 -20.38 8.25 -21.17
C GLY A 104 -18.97 8.18 -21.75
N LEU A 105 -17.94 8.25 -20.89
CA LEU A 105 -16.54 8.04 -21.31
C LEU A 105 -16.30 6.55 -21.59
N SER A 106 -15.57 6.26 -22.66
CA SER A 106 -15.21 4.89 -23.01
C SER A 106 -14.26 4.28 -21.96
N SER A 107 -14.25 2.94 -21.88
CA SER A 107 -13.42 2.17 -20.95
C SER A 107 -11.93 2.52 -21.04
N ASP A 108 -11.44 2.90 -22.22
CA ASP A 108 -10.03 3.23 -22.45
C ASP A 108 -9.58 4.48 -21.68
N TYR A 109 -10.49 5.45 -21.51
CA TYR A 109 -10.21 6.64 -20.68
C TYR A 109 -10.15 6.31 -19.20
N ASN A 110 -10.84 5.27 -18.76
CA ASN A 110 -10.81 4.83 -17.36
C ASN A 110 -9.40 4.38 -16.95
N ASP A 111 -8.72 3.62 -17.80
CA ASP A 111 -7.36 3.15 -17.54
C ASP A 111 -6.35 4.31 -17.54
N ALA A 112 -6.49 5.26 -18.47
CA ALA A 112 -5.65 6.46 -18.50
C ALA A 112 -5.84 7.32 -17.23
N ILE A 113 -7.08 7.54 -16.81
CA ILE A 113 -7.39 8.33 -15.60
C ILE A 113 -6.88 7.62 -14.34
N THR A 114 -7.08 6.30 -14.26
CA THR A 114 -6.56 5.49 -13.14
C THR A 114 -5.03 5.57 -13.09
N GLY A 115 -4.34 5.53 -14.23
CA GLY A 115 -2.90 5.70 -14.32
C GLY A 115 -2.43 7.07 -13.84
N VAL A 116 -3.10 8.14 -14.24
CA VAL A 116 -2.78 9.51 -13.79
C VAL A 116 -3.02 9.66 -12.28
N VAL A 117 -4.13 9.15 -11.77
CA VAL A 117 -4.45 9.15 -10.34
C VAL A 117 -3.38 8.37 -9.56
N LEU A 118 -2.95 7.21 -10.05
CA LEU A 118 -1.91 6.41 -9.44
C LEU A 118 -0.58 7.18 -9.36
N ILE A 119 -0.15 7.80 -10.45
CA ILE A 119 1.07 8.62 -10.48
C ILE A 119 0.99 9.75 -9.47
N ALA A 120 -0.12 10.48 -9.43
CA ALA A 120 -0.33 11.57 -8.49
C ALA A 120 -0.22 11.09 -7.02
N ILE A 121 -0.83 9.95 -6.70
CA ILE A 121 -0.80 9.38 -5.35
C ILE A 121 0.60 8.91 -4.99
N VAL A 122 1.31 8.22 -5.90
CA VAL A 122 2.68 7.74 -5.67
C VAL A 122 3.64 8.91 -5.43
N VAL A 123 3.54 9.98 -6.21
CA VAL A 123 4.33 11.19 -6.01
C VAL A 123 4.02 11.83 -4.65
N PHE A 124 2.74 11.92 -4.30
CA PHE A 124 2.33 12.46 -3.01
C PHE A 124 2.85 11.61 -1.83
N ASP A 125 2.76 10.28 -1.92
CA ASP A 125 3.31 9.37 -0.89
C ASP A 125 4.83 9.51 -0.77
N ALA A 126 5.56 9.53 -1.88
CA ALA A 126 7.01 9.70 -1.89
C ALA A 126 7.45 11.03 -1.25
N VAL A 127 6.75 12.12 -1.55
CA VAL A 127 7.04 13.45 -0.96
C VAL A 127 6.71 13.46 0.54
N SER A 128 5.58 12.86 0.94
CA SER A 128 5.15 12.78 2.33
C SER A 128 6.10 11.95 3.18
N GLN A 129 6.59 10.83 2.66
CA GLN A 129 7.57 9.99 3.34
C GLN A 129 8.93 10.69 3.51
N LYS A 130 9.43 11.39 2.49
CA LYS A 130 10.65 12.18 2.60
C LYS A 130 10.55 13.20 3.75
N LYS A 131 9.42 13.88 3.87
CA LYS A 131 9.19 14.86 4.95
C LYS A 131 9.21 14.19 6.34
N LYS A 132 8.59 13.01 6.50
CA LYS A 132 8.59 12.26 7.77
C LYS A 132 10.00 11.82 8.18
N VAL A 133 10.76 11.22 7.25
CA VAL A 133 12.13 10.76 7.50
C VAL A 133 13.05 11.93 7.89
N THR A 134 12.95 13.06 7.18
CA THR A 134 13.74 14.26 7.47
C THR A 134 13.40 14.84 8.85
N LYS A 135 12.11 14.87 9.23
CA LYS A 135 11.67 15.35 10.55
C LYS A 135 12.23 14.48 11.68
N THR A 136 12.08 13.16 11.57
CA THR A 136 12.59 12.22 12.58
C THR A 136 14.12 12.27 12.69
N ARG A 137 14.82 12.45 11.58
CA ARG A 137 16.28 12.60 11.59
C ARG A 137 16.71 13.89 12.31
N ARG A 138 16.00 14.98 12.05
CA ARG A 138 16.25 16.28 12.71
C ARG A 138 16.00 16.21 14.22
N GLU A 139 14.90 15.57 14.65
CA GLU A 139 14.59 15.37 16.07
C GLU A 139 15.66 14.52 16.78
N ARG A 140 16.13 13.47 16.14
CA ARG A 140 17.23 12.64 16.69
C ARG A 140 18.56 13.40 16.79
N LEU A 141 18.86 14.28 15.84
CA LEU A 141 20.06 15.11 15.89
C LEU A 141 19.95 16.15 17.04
N LEU A 142 18.82 16.81 17.17
CA LEU A 142 18.57 17.76 18.25
C LEU A 142 18.62 17.10 19.64
N ALA A 143 18.09 15.90 19.78
CA ALA A 143 18.19 15.13 21.04
C ALA A 143 19.64 14.75 21.36
N ARG A 144 20.45 14.43 20.34
CA ARG A 144 21.89 14.14 20.54
C ARG A 144 22.69 15.39 20.95
N THR A 145 22.45 16.53 20.32
CA THR A 145 23.13 17.77 20.68
C THR A 145 22.77 18.22 22.09
N ALA A 146 21.48 18.14 22.47
CA ALA A 146 21.04 18.44 23.84
C ALA A 146 21.69 17.52 24.88
N ALA A 147 21.84 16.22 24.60
CA ALA A 147 22.51 15.29 25.49
C ALA A 147 24.02 15.57 25.66
N LEU A 148 24.68 16.06 24.60
CA LEU A 148 26.08 16.43 24.64
C LEU A 148 26.32 17.75 25.40
N GLU A 149 25.37 18.70 25.33
CA GLU A 149 25.43 19.95 26.09
C GLU A 149 25.13 19.73 27.57
N GLY A 150 24.19 18.87 27.93
CA GLY A 150 23.89 18.51 29.32
C GLY A 150 25.04 17.77 30.04
N GLY A 151 25.77 16.90 29.33
CA GLY A 151 26.92 16.19 29.87
C GLY A 151 28.23 17.03 30.00
N LYS A 152 28.23 18.28 29.55
CA LYS A 152 29.34 19.24 29.75
C LYS A 152 29.10 20.19 30.92
N ALA A 153 27.90 20.13 31.53
CA ALA A 153 27.52 21.00 32.65
C ALA A 153 27.66 20.33 34.03
N GLU A 154 28.01 19.03 34.08
CA GLU A 154 28.48 18.30 35.25
C GLU A 154 30.00 18.15 35.23
#